data_f2dd71fa15cae352cefa39d57a1ffc7f
#
_entry.id   f2dd71fa15cae352cefa39d57a1ffc7f
#
_cell.length_a   1.000
_cell.length_b   1.000
_cell.length_c   1.000
_cell.angle_alpha   90.00
_cell.angle_beta   90.00
_cell.angle_gamma   90.00
#
_symmetry.space_group_name_H-M   'P 1'
#
loop_
_entity.id
_entity.type
_entity.pdbx_description
1 polymer ?
#
loop_
_entity_poly.entity_id
_entity_poly.type
_entity_poly.pdbx_seq_one_letter_code
_entity_poly.pdbx_strand_id
1 'polypeptide(L)'
;MKVSLNVTNYSWPDGPTQLASRLISLAAAAEDGGLDTIWVNDHLLQADPGAGPGERDMLEAYDTLSFLAGTTTRIGLGAMVSAISYRAPALLIKAVTTLDVLSGGRAWLGVGAGYPGEAERLALPLPPTGQRFDLLADTLALARHMWTGQPGPFTGKRLTVPDPQGVPGPVRRGGVPVLVGGAGERRTLRLVAEYADACNLFDIPDEGVTLRHKLDVLREHCDDVGRDYAAIEKTVSTRLGAEETADQFAGRCARLAGWGLSHAVVITPGPWTARRLATLTSAARLVADA
;
A
#
# COMPACT_ATOMS: atom_id res chain seq x y z
N MET A 1 6.96 9.05 -14.11
CA MET A 1 6.85 8.34 -12.79
C MET A 1 5.49 8.63 -12.19
N LYS A 2 4.77 7.65 -11.62
CA LYS A 2 3.52 7.89 -10.89
C LYS A 2 3.77 8.52 -9.52
N VAL A 3 2.81 9.29 -9.03
CA VAL A 3 2.85 9.91 -7.69
C VAL A 3 1.55 9.60 -6.97
N SER A 4 1.64 9.14 -5.73
CA SER A 4 0.52 8.83 -4.84
C SER A 4 0.72 9.44 -3.46
N LEU A 5 -0.35 9.61 -2.73
CA LEU A 5 -0.26 9.97 -1.31
C LEU A 5 -0.57 8.78 -0.41
N ASN A 6 0.00 8.78 0.80
CA ASN A 6 -0.37 7.86 1.88
C ASN A 6 -0.82 8.67 3.10
N VAL A 7 -2.01 8.36 3.61
CA VAL A 7 -2.54 8.96 4.84
C VAL A 7 -2.07 8.13 6.02
N THR A 8 -1.13 8.68 6.77
CA THR A 8 -0.51 8.05 7.95
C THR A 8 -0.96 8.65 9.27
N ASN A 9 -1.69 9.77 9.23
CA ASN A 9 -2.09 10.52 10.40
C ASN A 9 -3.43 11.22 10.16
N TYR A 10 -4.37 11.05 11.07
CA TYR A 10 -5.73 11.59 11.00
C TYR A 10 -6.00 12.69 12.04
N SER A 11 -4.98 13.13 12.77
CA SER A 11 -5.12 14.12 13.87
C SER A 11 -5.17 15.54 13.34
N TRP A 12 -6.18 15.85 12.51
CA TRP A 12 -6.43 17.24 12.12
C TRP A 12 -6.90 18.08 13.31
N PRO A 13 -6.52 19.37 13.38
CA PRO A 13 -6.85 20.23 14.52
C PRO A 13 -8.35 20.39 14.81
N ASP A 14 -9.20 20.18 13.79
CA ASP A 14 -10.66 20.34 13.91
C ASP A 14 -11.35 19.17 14.65
N GLY A 15 -10.59 18.13 14.98
CA GLY A 15 -11.06 16.96 15.72
C GLY A 15 -11.91 15.98 14.91
N PRO A 16 -12.35 14.89 15.55
CA PRO A 16 -12.93 13.73 14.86
C PRO A 16 -14.24 14.01 14.13
N THR A 17 -15.00 15.02 14.52
CA THR A 17 -16.28 15.38 13.85
C THR A 17 -16.06 15.89 12.41
N GLN A 18 -14.86 16.32 12.07
CA GLN A 18 -14.52 16.86 10.75
C GLN A 18 -13.75 15.84 9.88
N LEU A 19 -13.41 14.66 10.39
CA LEU A 19 -12.59 13.68 9.65
C LEU A 19 -13.21 13.29 8.31
N ALA A 20 -14.52 13.03 8.28
CA ALA A 20 -15.22 12.67 7.04
C ALA A 20 -15.09 13.78 5.97
N SER A 21 -15.37 15.03 6.32
CA SER A 21 -15.26 16.15 5.39
C SER A 21 -13.81 16.43 4.96
N ARG A 22 -12.84 16.25 5.86
CA ARG A 22 -11.41 16.35 5.55
C ARG A 22 -10.97 15.28 4.56
N LEU A 23 -11.38 14.04 4.76
CA LEU A 23 -11.08 12.92 3.85
C LEU A 23 -11.70 13.11 2.48
N ILE A 24 -12.96 13.56 2.40
CA ILE A 24 -13.61 13.88 1.11
C ILE A 24 -12.83 14.98 0.39
N SER A 25 -12.49 16.06 1.07
CA SER A 25 -11.76 17.18 0.46
C SER A 25 -10.34 16.77 0.02
N LEU A 26 -9.65 15.95 0.83
CA LEU A 26 -8.35 15.38 0.49
C LEU A 26 -8.42 14.52 -0.77
N ALA A 27 -9.40 13.61 -0.81
CA ALA A 27 -9.56 12.67 -1.90
C ALA A 27 -9.94 13.36 -3.22
N ALA A 28 -10.85 14.32 -3.18
CA ALA A 28 -11.22 15.12 -4.34
C ALA A 28 -10.01 15.90 -4.88
N ALA A 29 -9.26 16.59 -4.02
CA ALA A 29 -8.09 17.34 -4.45
C ALA A 29 -6.95 16.45 -4.95
N ALA A 30 -6.78 15.24 -4.41
CA ALA A 30 -5.82 14.25 -4.89
C ALA A 30 -6.21 13.73 -6.28
N GLU A 31 -7.48 13.38 -6.47
CA GLU A 31 -8.03 12.90 -7.74
C GLU A 31 -7.96 13.98 -8.84
N ASP A 32 -8.36 15.21 -8.53
CA ASP A 32 -8.30 16.35 -9.47
C ASP A 32 -6.86 16.80 -9.75
N GLY A 33 -5.98 16.57 -8.80
CA GLY A 33 -4.55 16.84 -8.93
C GLY A 33 -3.78 15.79 -9.74
N GLY A 34 -4.44 14.71 -10.18
CA GLY A 34 -3.83 13.65 -11.01
C GLY A 34 -2.95 12.68 -10.24
N LEU A 35 -3.15 12.55 -8.93
CA LEU A 35 -2.46 11.49 -8.16
C LEU A 35 -3.01 10.12 -8.54
N ASP A 36 -2.13 9.10 -8.55
CA ASP A 36 -2.49 7.75 -9.01
C ASP A 36 -3.35 6.98 -7.99
N THR A 37 -2.96 6.99 -6.73
CA THR A 37 -3.59 6.18 -5.68
C THR A 37 -3.60 6.92 -4.33
N ILE A 38 -4.67 6.77 -3.58
CA ILE A 38 -4.69 7.07 -2.14
C ILE A 38 -4.41 5.78 -1.39
N TRP A 39 -3.30 5.79 -0.68
CA TRP A 39 -2.97 4.75 0.27
C TRP A 39 -3.35 5.20 1.68
N VAL A 40 -3.73 4.26 2.53
CA VAL A 40 -3.91 4.47 3.96
C VAL A 40 -3.07 3.48 4.74
N ASN A 41 -2.53 3.88 5.89
CA ASN A 41 -1.88 2.94 6.78
C ASN A 41 -2.90 1.99 7.40
N ASP A 42 -2.55 0.72 7.54
CA ASP A 42 -3.34 -0.27 8.29
C ASP A 42 -2.75 -0.49 9.69
N HIS A 43 -2.50 0.61 10.38
CA HIS A 43 -2.22 0.65 11.80
C HIS A 43 -3.51 0.95 12.57
N LEU A 44 -3.69 0.37 13.75
CA LEU A 44 -4.82 0.62 14.64
C LEU A 44 -4.48 1.65 15.72
N LEU A 45 -3.21 1.94 15.90
CA LEU A 45 -2.69 3.00 16.75
C LEU A 45 -1.78 3.91 15.92
N GLN A 46 -1.70 5.18 16.31
CA GLN A 46 -0.81 6.12 15.63
C GLN A 46 0.63 5.60 15.64
N ALA A 47 1.21 5.42 14.46
CA ALA A 47 2.54 4.88 14.23
C ALA A 47 3.42 5.81 13.36
N ASP A 48 2.94 7.01 13.00
CA ASP A 48 3.77 7.98 12.28
C ASP A 48 4.90 8.49 13.19
N PRO A 49 6.18 8.25 12.84
CA PRO A 49 7.32 8.76 13.61
C PRO A 49 7.37 10.28 13.70
N GLY A 50 6.66 10.99 12.82
CA GLY A 50 6.55 12.43 12.82
C GLY A 50 5.33 12.97 13.55
N ALA A 51 4.54 12.10 14.20
CA ALA A 51 3.36 12.53 14.95
C ALA A 51 3.76 13.35 16.19
N GLY A 52 3.07 14.48 16.39
CA GLY A 52 3.24 15.34 17.56
C GLY A 52 2.65 14.74 18.83
N PRO A 53 2.97 15.33 20.02
CA PRO A 53 2.52 14.86 21.33
C PRO A 53 1.02 14.95 21.50
N GLY A 54 0.14 14.66 20.89
CA GLY A 54 -1.33 14.72 20.95
C GLY A 54 -1.98 14.14 19.70
N GLU A 55 -1.19 13.89 18.69
CA GLU A 55 -1.65 13.30 17.44
C GLU A 55 -1.80 11.79 17.62
N ARG A 56 -3.02 11.32 17.87
CA ARG A 56 -3.34 9.91 18.17
C ARG A 56 -4.38 9.30 17.27
N ASP A 57 -5.09 10.11 16.47
CA ASP A 57 -6.21 9.64 15.67
C ASP A 57 -5.71 8.70 14.57
N MET A 58 -6.33 7.54 14.53
CA MET A 58 -6.09 6.51 13.52
C MET A 58 -7.41 5.85 13.17
N LEU A 59 -7.73 5.76 11.89
CA LEU A 59 -8.94 5.10 11.41
C LEU A 59 -8.60 3.70 10.89
N GLU A 60 -9.58 2.80 10.97
CA GLU A 60 -9.48 1.47 10.37
C GLU A 60 -9.36 1.58 8.84
N ALA A 61 -8.44 0.83 8.25
CA ALA A 61 -8.04 1.03 6.86
C ALA A 61 -9.17 0.72 5.86
N TYR A 62 -9.85 -0.42 5.98
CA TYR A 62 -10.84 -0.83 4.99
C TYR A 62 -12.15 -0.09 5.12
N ASP A 63 -12.55 0.32 6.31
CA ASP A 63 -13.69 1.22 6.51
C ASP A 63 -13.39 2.59 5.89
N THR A 64 -12.18 3.12 6.08
CA THR A 64 -11.74 4.37 5.46
C THR A 64 -11.70 4.28 3.94
N LEU A 65 -11.12 3.21 3.38
CA LEU A 65 -11.05 3.00 1.93
C LEU A 65 -12.43 2.82 1.31
N SER A 66 -13.34 2.12 1.97
CA SER A 66 -14.73 1.95 1.50
C SER A 66 -15.50 3.27 1.50
N PHE A 67 -15.29 4.11 2.51
CA PHE A 67 -15.82 5.47 2.55
C PHE A 67 -15.28 6.30 1.37
N LEU A 68 -13.97 6.26 1.10
CA LEU A 68 -13.34 6.96 0.00
C LEU A 68 -13.78 6.43 -1.37
N ALA A 69 -14.05 5.14 -1.50
CA ALA A 69 -14.56 4.54 -2.73
C ALA A 69 -15.89 5.16 -3.17
N GLY A 70 -16.77 5.48 -2.20
CA GLY A 70 -18.05 6.13 -2.46
C GLY A 70 -17.95 7.62 -2.79
N THR A 71 -16.80 8.26 -2.58
CA THR A 71 -16.59 9.71 -2.77
C THR A 71 -15.62 10.06 -3.89
N THR A 72 -15.04 9.06 -4.56
CA THR A 72 -14.08 9.18 -5.67
C THR A 72 -14.50 8.34 -6.86
N THR A 73 -13.94 8.63 -8.04
CA THR A 73 -14.34 7.96 -9.29
C THR A 73 -13.19 7.35 -10.10
N ARG A 74 -11.97 7.86 -9.95
CA ARG A 74 -10.81 7.49 -10.78
C ARG A 74 -9.62 7.01 -9.97
N ILE A 75 -9.32 7.67 -8.84
CA ILE A 75 -8.11 7.42 -8.04
C ILE A 75 -8.10 6.02 -7.47
N GLY A 76 -6.94 5.36 -7.51
CA GLY A 76 -6.72 4.05 -6.89
C GLY A 76 -6.83 4.11 -5.36
N LEU A 77 -7.17 2.99 -4.73
CA LEU A 77 -7.41 2.88 -3.28
C LEU A 77 -6.75 1.62 -2.71
N GLY A 78 -5.91 1.76 -1.70
CA GLY A 78 -5.23 0.62 -1.09
C GLY A 78 -4.69 0.85 0.31
N ALA A 79 -4.44 -0.22 1.04
CA ALA A 79 -3.72 -0.17 2.30
C ALA A 79 -2.20 -0.29 2.07
N MET A 80 -1.39 0.51 2.79
CA MET A 80 0.07 0.51 2.70
C MET A 80 0.70 0.26 4.07
N VAL A 81 0.85 -0.96 4.53
CA VAL A 81 0.29 -2.21 4.01
C VAL A 81 -0.40 -2.96 5.16
N SER A 82 -1.36 -3.83 4.84
CA SER A 82 -2.03 -4.64 5.86
C SER A 82 -1.09 -5.67 6.46
N ALA A 83 -1.05 -5.72 7.79
CA ALA A 83 -0.37 -6.76 8.54
C ALA A 83 -1.15 -8.08 8.42
N ILE A 84 -0.51 -9.10 7.85
CA ILE A 84 -1.18 -10.37 7.50
C ILE A 84 -1.79 -11.11 8.70
N SER A 85 -1.34 -10.82 9.92
CA SER A 85 -1.82 -11.48 11.14
C SER A 85 -3.00 -10.77 11.82
N TYR A 86 -3.38 -9.54 11.39
CA TYR A 86 -4.43 -8.77 12.07
C TYR A 86 -5.85 -9.18 11.66
N ARG A 87 -5.99 -9.76 10.47
CA ARG A 87 -7.28 -10.27 9.98
C ARG A 87 -7.13 -11.72 9.50
N ALA A 88 -8.20 -12.51 9.61
CA ALA A 88 -8.25 -13.81 8.95
C ALA A 88 -8.04 -13.62 7.43
N PRO A 89 -7.17 -14.40 6.77
CA PRO A 89 -6.84 -14.20 5.35
C PRO A 89 -8.03 -14.13 4.41
N ALA A 90 -8.99 -15.04 4.55
CA ALA A 90 -10.20 -15.01 3.73
C ALA A 90 -11.06 -13.76 3.94
N LEU A 91 -11.11 -13.22 5.17
CA LEU A 91 -11.78 -11.97 5.47
C LEU A 91 -11.07 -10.77 4.82
N LEU A 92 -9.74 -10.72 4.90
CA LEU A 92 -8.95 -9.69 4.24
C LEU A 92 -9.19 -9.69 2.72
N ILE A 93 -9.10 -10.86 2.08
CA ILE A 93 -9.35 -11.00 0.64
C ILE A 93 -10.79 -10.57 0.31
N LYS A 94 -11.77 -10.94 1.13
CA LYS A 94 -13.17 -10.54 0.94
C LYS A 94 -13.36 -9.03 1.07
N ALA A 95 -12.74 -8.39 2.06
CA ALA A 95 -12.80 -6.93 2.24
C ALA A 95 -12.23 -6.19 1.01
N VAL A 96 -11.05 -6.61 0.54
CA VAL A 96 -10.41 -6.03 -0.65
C VAL A 96 -11.23 -6.26 -1.92
N THR A 97 -11.78 -7.47 -2.10
CA THR A 97 -12.67 -7.76 -3.24
C THR A 97 -13.94 -6.92 -3.20
N THR A 98 -14.50 -6.70 -2.00
CA THR A 98 -15.65 -5.82 -1.81
C THR A 98 -15.30 -4.38 -2.17
N LEU A 99 -14.14 -3.90 -1.71
CA LEU A 99 -13.62 -2.56 -2.08
C LEU A 99 -13.45 -2.44 -3.61
N ASP A 100 -12.92 -3.48 -4.28
CA ASP A 100 -12.77 -3.50 -5.73
C ASP A 100 -14.10 -3.37 -6.45
N VAL A 101 -15.10 -4.15 -6.04
CA VAL A 101 -16.46 -4.10 -6.59
C VAL A 101 -17.11 -2.73 -6.37
N LEU A 102 -17.07 -2.20 -5.15
CA LEU A 102 -17.71 -0.93 -4.80
C LEU A 102 -17.01 0.28 -5.44
N SER A 103 -15.71 0.19 -5.67
CA SER A 103 -14.94 1.24 -6.34
C SER A 103 -14.91 1.13 -7.86
N GLY A 104 -15.51 0.07 -8.45
CA GLY A 104 -15.46 -0.15 -9.91
C GLY A 104 -14.08 -0.56 -10.42
N GLY A 105 -13.33 -1.36 -9.63
CA GLY A 105 -12.04 -1.92 -10.04
C GLY A 105 -10.83 -1.05 -9.68
N ARG A 106 -10.91 -0.21 -8.64
CA ARG A 106 -9.81 0.70 -8.23
C ARG A 106 -9.03 0.23 -7.00
N ALA A 107 -9.38 -0.93 -6.43
CA ALA A 107 -8.72 -1.44 -5.23
C ALA A 107 -7.31 -1.97 -5.50
N TRP A 108 -6.48 -1.93 -4.46
CA TRP A 108 -5.21 -2.62 -4.33
C TRP A 108 -5.19 -3.48 -3.07
N LEU A 109 -4.65 -4.69 -3.16
CA LEU A 109 -4.29 -5.50 -2.00
C LEU A 109 -2.84 -5.20 -1.61
N GLY A 110 -2.65 -4.30 -0.66
CA GLY A 110 -1.33 -4.06 -0.08
C GLY A 110 -1.13 -4.88 1.19
N VAL A 111 -0.13 -5.76 1.21
CA VAL A 111 0.12 -6.67 2.36
C VAL A 111 1.59 -6.75 2.75
N GLY A 112 1.83 -7.08 4.01
CA GLY A 112 3.16 -7.32 4.55
C GLY A 112 3.14 -8.28 5.74
N ALA A 113 4.31 -8.72 6.18
CA ALA A 113 4.43 -9.69 7.27
C ALA A 113 4.04 -9.13 8.66
N GLY A 114 3.72 -7.85 8.75
CA GLY A 114 3.33 -7.20 9.99
C GLY A 114 4.50 -6.79 10.89
N TYR A 115 4.19 -5.93 11.85
CA TYR A 115 5.14 -5.29 12.77
C TYR A 115 4.69 -5.51 14.23
N PRO A 116 5.59 -5.76 15.19
CA PRO A 116 5.21 -6.12 16.57
C PRO A 116 4.59 -4.98 17.38
N GLY A 117 4.93 -3.73 17.12
CA GLY A 117 4.71 -2.60 18.02
C GLY A 117 3.31 -2.41 18.58
N GLU A 118 2.25 -2.53 17.76
CA GLU A 118 0.86 -2.34 18.21
C GLU A 118 0.16 -3.67 18.55
N ALA A 119 0.63 -4.77 17.97
CA ALA A 119 0.01 -6.08 18.19
C ALA A 119 -0.01 -6.46 19.68
N GLU A 120 1.09 -6.25 20.39
CA GLU A 120 1.18 -6.52 21.83
C GLU A 120 0.24 -5.61 22.63
N ARG A 121 0.14 -4.32 22.27
CA ARG A 121 -0.68 -3.33 22.96
C ARG A 121 -2.17 -3.59 22.82
N LEU A 122 -2.59 -4.19 21.71
CA LEU A 122 -3.99 -4.46 21.36
C LEU A 122 -4.36 -5.95 21.47
N ALA A 123 -3.45 -6.77 22.01
CA ALA A 123 -3.63 -8.23 22.10
C ALA A 123 -3.98 -8.88 20.75
N LEU A 124 -3.41 -8.37 19.66
CA LEU A 124 -3.60 -8.94 18.32
C LEU A 124 -2.68 -10.14 18.11
N PRO A 125 -3.09 -11.10 17.28
CA PRO A 125 -2.24 -12.24 16.93
C PRO A 125 -0.92 -11.78 16.30
N LEU A 126 0.21 -12.21 16.86
CA LEU A 126 1.52 -11.96 16.31
C LEU A 126 2.37 -13.25 16.34
N PRO A 127 2.17 -14.16 15.42
CA PRO A 127 2.97 -15.36 15.31
C PRO A 127 4.46 -15.04 15.08
N PRO A 128 5.37 -15.95 15.39
CA PRO A 128 6.80 -15.79 15.06
C PRO A 128 7.01 -15.40 13.60
N THR A 129 8.03 -14.59 13.31
CA THR A 129 8.30 -13.99 11.99
C THR A 129 8.25 -15.03 10.86
N GLY A 130 8.85 -16.21 11.06
CA GLY A 130 8.81 -17.29 10.07
C GLY A 130 7.39 -17.72 9.71
N GLN A 131 6.52 -17.87 10.71
CA GLN A 131 5.12 -18.25 10.52
C GLN A 131 4.31 -17.15 9.86
N ARG A 132 4.59 -15.88 10.14
CA ARG A 132 3.93 -14.74 9.47
C ARG A 132 4.25 -14.71 7.97
N PHE A 133 5.47 -15.01 7.58
CA PHE A 133 5.84 -15.12 6.17
C PHE A 133 5.21 -16.33 5.49
N ASP A 134 5.10 -17.47 6.18
CA ASP A 134 4.39 -18.63 5.65
C ASP A 134 2.89 -18.30 5.46
N LEU A 135 2.27 -17.61 6.43
CA LEU A 135 0.89 -17.15 6.33
C LEU A 135 0.71 -16.10 5.20
N LEU A 136 1.68 -15.20 5.00
CA LEU A 136 1.66 -14.23 3.90
C LEU A 136 1.68 -14.96 2.54
N ALA A 137 2.56 -15.94 2.37
CA ALA A 137 2.60 -16.76 1.16
C ALA A 137 1.27 -17.48 0.90
N ASP A 138 0.72 -18.14 1.93
CA ASP A 138 -0.58 -18.80 1.85
C ASP A 138 -1.72 -17.84 1.49
N THR A 139 -1.70 -16.62 2.05
CA THR A 139 -2.74 -15.61 1.76
C THR A 139 -2.66 -15.12 0.32
N LEU A 140 -1.46 -14.90 -0.21
CA LEU A 140 -1.25 -14.50 -1.60
C LEU A 140 -1.73 -15.62 -2.56
N ALA A 141 -1.42 -16.87 -2.25
CA ALA A 141 -1.90 -18.01 -3.02
C ALA A 141 -3.43 -18.19 -2.92
N LEU A 142 -4.00 -18.01 -1.71
CA LEU A 142 -5.45 -18.04 -1.50
C LEU A 142 -6.17 -16.92 -2.27
N ALA A 143 -5.63 -15.70 -2.29
CA ALA A 143 -6.19 -14.60 -3.06
C ALA A 143 -6.29 -14.96 -4.54
N ARG A 144 -5.22 -15.47 -5.11
CA ARG A 144 -5.22 -15.97 -6.51
C ARG A 144 -6.25 -17.06 -6.71
N HIS A 145 -6.34 -18.05 -5.80
CA HIS A 145 -7.32 -19.14 -5.87
C HIS A 145 -8.75 -18.59 -5.88
N MET A 146 -9.11 -17.70 -4.94
CA MET A 146 -10.45 -17.12 -4.84
C MET A 146 -10.81 -16.23 -6.05
N TRP A 147 -9.86 -15.43 -6.54
CA TRP A 147 -10.12 -14.48 -7.64
C TRP A 147 -10.18 -15.14 -9.01
N THR A 148 -9.50 -16.26 -9.20
CA THR A 148 -9.58 -17.04 -10.44
C THR A 148 -10.70 -18.07 -10.44
N GLY A 149 -11.44 -18.19 -9.33
CA GLY A 149 -12.56 -19.13 -9.20
C GLY A 149 -12.13 -20.60 -9.28
N GLN A 150 -10.93 -20.93 -8.80
CA GLN A 150 -10.48 -22.30 -8.77
C GLN A 150 -11.40 -23.15 -7.89
N PRO A 151 -11.86 -24.33 -8.35
CA PRO A 151 -12.74 -25.17 -7.57
C PRO A 151 -11.99 -25.92 -6.45
N GLY A 152 -12.73 -26.27 -5.41
CA GLY A 152 -12.25 -27.12 -4.31
C GLY A 152 -11.56 -26.36 -3.19
N PRO A 153 -11.13 -27.08 -2.15
CA PRO A 153 -10.49 -26.51 -0.99
C PRO A 153 -9.10 -25.97 -1.30
N PHE A 154 -8.71 -24.93 -0.56
CA PHE A 154 -7.34 -24.43 -0.55
C PHE A 154 -6.58 -25.02 0.65
N THR A 155 -5.38 -25.53 0.42
CA THR A 155 -4.47 -25.99 1.47
C THR A 155 -3.08 -25.41 1.25
N GLY A 156 -2.69 -24.52 2.15
CA GLY A 156 -1.35 -23.96 2.25
C GLY A 156 -0.56 -24.58 3.40
N LYS A 157 0.54 -23.96 3.74
CA LYS A 157 1.42 -24.40 4.85
C LYS A 157 0.83 -24.10 6.24
N ARG A 158 0.12 -23.00 6.37
CA ARG A 158 -0.45 -22.46 7.63
C ARG A 158 -1.96 -22.29 7.57
N LEU A 159 -2.54 -22.37 6.40
CA LEU A 159 -3.93 -22.05 6.16
C LEU A 159 -4.62 -23.16 5.35
N THR A 160 -5.77 -23.62 5.84
CA THR A 160 -6.68 -24.48 5.10
C THR A 160 -8.05 -23.81 5.05
N VAL A 161 -8.60 -23.65 3.86
CA VAL A 161 -9.94 -23.10 3.63
C VAL A 161 -10.77 -24.15 2.88
N PRO A 162 -11.77 -24.76 3.52
CA PRO A 162 -12.54 -25.85 2.92
C PRO A 162 -13.36 -25.42 1.69
N ASP A 163 -13.85 -24.18 1.69
CA ASP A 163 -14.69 -23.64 0.62
C ASP A 163 -14.32 -22.16 0.35
N PRO A 164 -13.24 -21.89 -0.41
CA PRO A 164 -12.71 -20.56 -0.67
C PRO A 164 -13.51 -19.82 -1.76
N GLN A 165 -14.78 -19.51 -1.51
CA GLN A 165 -15.62 -18.81 -2.48
C GLN A 165 -15.33 -17.32 -2.55
N GLY A 166 -15.01 -16.83 -3.75
CA GLY A 166 -14.78 -15.41 -4.07
C GLY A 166 -15.98 -14.76 -4.80
N VAL A 167 -17.20 -14.84 -4.23
CA VAL A 167 -18.43 -14.34 -4.87
C VAL A 167 -18.97 -13.12 -4.11
N PRO A 168 -19.25 -11.94 -4.76
CA PRO A 168 -18.82 -11.64 -6.12
C PRO A 168 -17.29 -11.66 -6.26
N GLY A 169 -16.80 -11.95 -7.48
CA GLY A 169 -15.38 -11.82 -7.81
C GLY A 169 -14.99 -10.36 -8.02
N PRO A 170 -13.68 -10.07 -8.17
CA PRO A 170 -13.20 -8.73 -8.48
C PRO A 170 -13.70 -8.26 -9.87
N VAL A 171 -13.81 -6.94 -10.02
CA VAL A 171 -14.20 -6.32 -11.31
C VAL A 171 -13.09 -6.49 -12.34
N ARG A 172 -11.84 -6.42 -11.90
CA ARG A 172 -10.68 -6.62 -12.79
C ARG A 172 -10.53 -8.09 -13.17
N ARG A 173 -10.33 -8.35 -14.45
CA ARG A 173 -9.96 -9.69 -14.92
C ARG A 173 -8.58 -10.06 -14.35
N GLY A 174 -8.49 -11.23 -13.75
CA GLY A 174 -7.24 -11.74 -13.15
C GLY A 174 -7.07 -11.44 -11.67
N GLY A 175 -7.93 -10.61 -11.09
CA GLY A 175 -7.90 -10.30 -9.67
C GLY A 175 -7.58 -8.84 -9.35
N VAL A 176 -7.56 -8.52 -8.08
CA VAL A 176 -7.11 -7.21 -7.57
C VAL A 176 -5.58 -7.18 -7.64
N PRO A 177 -4.95 -6.09 -8.10
CA PRO A 177 -3.50 -5.99 -8.09
C PRO A 177 -2.94 -6.04 -6.67
N VAL A 178 -1.82 -6.74 -6.53
CA VAL A 178 -1.18 -7.05 -5.25
C VAL A 178 0.10 -6.23 -5.09
N LEU A 179 0.21 -5.51 -3.98
CA LEU A 179 1.44 -4.89 -3.55
C LEU A 179 1.96 -5.59 -2.29
N VAL A 180 3.22 -6.04 -2.31
CA VAL A 180 3.91 -6.57 -1.13
C VAL A 180 4.89 -5.54 -0.60
N GLY A 181 4.67 -5.12 0.67
CA GLY A 181 5.51 -4.12 1.33
C GLY A 181 6.64 -4.74 2.15
N GLY A 182 7.75 -4.03 2.17
CA GLY A 182 8.95 -4.39 2.91
C GLY A 182 10.15 -4.74 2.03
N ALA A 183 11.35 -4.65 2.62
CA ALA A 183 12.62 -4.74 1.91
C ALA A 183 13.45 -5.99 2.29
N GLY A 184 12.82 -7.00 2.88
CA GLY A 184 13.50 -8.24 3.29
C GLY A 184 13.94 -9.07 2.08
N GLU A 185 15.26 -9.22 1.89
CA GLU A 185 15.84 -9.83 0.70
C GLU A 185 15.43 -11.29 0.48
N ARG A 186 15.48 -12.10 1.54
CA ARG A 186 15.30 -13.56 1.42
C ARG A 186 13.85 -13.99 1.24
N ARG A 187 12.89 -13.28 1.83
CA ARG A 187 11.48 -13.72 1.88
C ARG A 187 10.55 -12.71 1.24
N THR A 188 10.67 -11.42 1.60
CA THR A 188 9.75 -10.41 1.06
C THR A 188 9.93 -10.26 -0.45
N LEU A 189 11.16 -10.00 -0.92
CA LEU A 189 11.42 -9.82 -2.35
C LEU A 189 11.20 -11.10 -3.16
N ARG A 190 11.36 -12.27 -2.54
CA ARG A 190 10.97 -13.55 -3.16
C ARG A 190 9.46 -13.63 -3.38
N LEU A 191 8.65 -13.28 -2.36
CA LEU A 191 7.19 -13.25 -2.50
C LEU A 191 6.71 -12.17 -3.48
N VAL A 192 7.42 -11.04 -3.58
CA VAL A 192 7.17 -10.05 -4.64
C VAL A 192 7.32 -10.71 -6.02
N ALA A 193 8.44 -11.39 -6.27
CA ALA A 193 8.69 -12.05 -7.55
C ALA A 193 7.65 -13.14 -7.89
N GLU A 194 7.19 -13.89 -6.89
CA GLU A 194 6.23 -14.98 -7.07
C GLU A 194 4.77 -14.53 -7.26
N TYR A 195 4.35 -13.45 -6.60
CA TYR A 195 2.92 -13.14 -6.45
C TYR A 195 2.53 -11.71 -6.76
N ALA A 196 3.44 -10.72 -6.64
CA ALA A 196 3.04 -9.32 -6.59
C ALA A 196 3.04 -8.65 -7.96
N ASP A 197 2.16 -7.65 -8.12
CA ASP A 197 2.15 -6.70 -9.23
C ASP A 197 2.99 -5.45 -8.91
N ALA A 198 3.24 -5.20 -7.61
CA ALA A 198 4.09 -4.12 -7.13
C ALA A 198 4.87 -4.51 -5.87
N CYS A 199 6.05 -3.90 -5.69
CA CYS A 199 6.76 -3.89 -4.41
C CYS A 199 6.76 -2.48 -3.83
N ASN A 200 6.89 -2.35 -2.49
CA ASN A 200 7.14 -1.05 -1.88
C ASN A 200 8.42 -1.08 -1.06
N LEU A 201 9.37 -0.24 -1.45
CA LEU A 201 10.64 -0.03 -0.79
C LEU A 201 10.64 1.30 -0.01
N PHE A 202 11.72 1.61 0.71
CA PHE A 202 11.85 2.85 1.48
C PHE A 202 12.96 3.73 0.90
N ASP A 203 12.66 5.04 0.79
CA ASP A 203 13.65 6.06 0.43
C ASP A 203 14.57 6.31 1.64
N ILE A 204 15.76 5.73 1.58
CA ILE A 204 16.80 5.87 2.59
C ILE A 204 17.80 6.93 2.08
N PRO A 205 18.27 7.87 2.93
CA PRO A 205 19.16 8.95 2.51
C PRO A 205 20.61 8.46 2.34
N ASP A 206 20.83 7.54 1.41
CA ASP A 206 22.13 6.94 1.05
C ASP A 206 22.42 7.02 -0.46
N GLU A 207 21.87 8.02 -1.11
CA GLU A 207 22.00 8.24 -2.56
C GLU A 207 21.53 7.04 -3.42
N GLY A 208 20.56 6.28 -2.89
CA GLY A 208 19.93 5.15 -3.56
C GLY A 208 20.78 3.88 -3.58
N VAL A 209 21.84 3.79 -2.79
CA VAL A 209 22.67 2.57 -2.67
C VAL A 209 21.81 1.38 -2.24
N THR A 210 21.07 1.54 -1.14
CA THR A 210 20.19 0.49 -0.64
C THR A 210 19.08 0.17 -1.64
N LEU A 211 18.43 1.18 -2.24
CA LEU A 211 17.35 0.97 -3.20
C LEU A 211 17.81 0.15 -4.40
N ARG A 212 18.92 0.54 -5.04
CA ARG A 212 19.47 -0.21 -6.20
C ARG A 212 19.81 -1.64 -5.83
N HIS A 213 20.47 -1.86 -4.68
CA HIS A 213 20.74 -3.21 -4.19
C HIS A 213 19.47 -4.06 -4.03
N LYS A 214 18.40 -3.49 -3.43
CA LYS A 214 17.12 -4.22 -3.29
C LYS A 214 16.47 -4.53 -4.63
N LEU A 215 16.59 -3.64 -5.60
CA LEU A 215 16.09 -3.86 -6.96
C LEU A 215 16.88 -4.96 -7.69
N ASP A 216 18.20 -5.04 -7.48
CA ASP A 216 19.03 -6.11 -8.04
C ASP A 216 18.66 -7.47 -7.42
N VAL A 217 18.48 -7.55 -6.10
CA VAL A 217 18.00 -8.77 -5.42
C VAL A 217 16.60 -9.19 -5.91
N LEU A 218 15.71 -8.22 -6.14
CA LEU A 218 14.39 -8.52 -6.72
C LEU A 218 14.53 -9.09 -8.15
N ARG A 219 15.42 -8.55 -8.96
CA ARG A 219 15.69 -9.06 -10.33
C ARG A 219 16.19 -10.51 -10.28
N GLU A 220 17.15 -10.82 -9.40
CA GLU A 220 17.65 -12.19 -9.20
C GLU A 220 16.49 -13.15 -8.83
N HIS A 221 15.60 -12.74 -7.91
CA HIS A 221 14.43 -13.56 -7.59
C HIS A 221 13.46 -13.72 -8.77
N CYS A 222 13.29 -12.70 -9.60
CA CYS A 222 12.46 -12.80 -10.81
C CYS A 222 13.06 -13.81 -11.81
N ASP A 223 14.38 -13.77 -12.00
CA ASP A 223 15.10 -14.73 -12.87
C ASP A 223 14.92 -16.16 -12.35
N ASP A 224 15.07 -16.36 -11.04
CA ASP A 224 14.89 -17.66 -10.36
C ASP A 224 13.50 -18.27 -10.57
N VAL A 225 12.44 -17.44 -10.60
CA VAL A 225 11.04 -17.92 -10.75
C VAL A 225 10.53 -17.82 -12.18
N GLY A 226 11.33 -17.32 -13.12
CA GLY A 226 10.93 -17.11 -14.51
C GLY A 226 9.88 -16.01 -14.69
N ARG A 227 9.89 -14.98 -13.83
CA ARG A 227 8.97 -13.82 -13.89
C ARG A 227 9.64 -12.66 -14.59
N ASP A 228 8.91 -11.99 -15.50
CA ASP A 228 9.39 -10.73 -16.06
C ASP A 228 9.48 -9.65 -14.96
N TYR A 229 10.71 -9.18 -14.68
CA TYR A 229 10.98 -8.11 -13.72
C TYR A 229 10.27 -6.80 -14.10
N ALA A 230 10.09 -6.53 -15.40
CA ALA A 230 9.41 -5.32 -15.87
C ALA A 230 7.91 -5.32 -15.55
N ALA A 231 7.30 -6.50 -15.39
CA ALA A 231 5.89 -6.64 -15.02
C ALA A 231 5.58 -6.25 -13.56
N ILE A 232 6.60 -6.01 -12.74
CA ILE A 232 6.44 -5.59 -11.36
C ILE A 232 6.62 -4.07 -11.26
N GLU A 233 5.64 -3.35 -10.73
CA GLU A 233 5.76 -1.92 -10.43
C GLU A 233 6.65 -1.70 -9.20
N LYS A 234 7.72 -0.90 -9.35
CA LYS A 234 8.67 -0.61 -8.28
C LYS A 234 8.27 0.69 -7.60
N THR A 235 7.60 0.58 -6.44
CA THR A 235 7.17 1.74 -5.68
C THR A 235 8.12 2.05 -4.54
N VAL A 236 8.18 3.31 -4.14
CA VAL A 236 8.99 3.77 -3.01
C VAL A 236 8.21 4.69 -2.10
N SER A 237 8.19 4.35 -0.80
CA SER A 237 7.69 5.27 0.23
C SER A 237 8.73 6.34 0.50
N THR A 238 8.35 7.59 0.28
CA THR A 238 9.20 8.76 0.48
C THR A 238 8.45 9.87 1.21
N ARG A 239 9.16 10.79 1.84
CA ARG A 239 8.56 11.86 2.65
C ARG A 239 8.66 13.19 1.94
N LEU A 240 7.54 13.92 1.80
CA LEU A 240 7.57 15.31 1.37
C LEU A 240 8.12 16.17 2.49
N GLY A 241 9.19 16.91 2.23
CA GLY A 241 9.79 17.84 3.17
C GLY A 241 8.86 19.01 3.53
N ALA A 242 9.00 19.58 4.73
CA ALA A 242 8.11 20.63 5.22
C ALA A 242 8.14 21.88 4.32
N GLU A 243 9.30 22.24 3.80
CA GLU A 243 9.54 23.40 2.94
C GLU A 243 9.96 23.00 1.51
N GLU A 244 9.82 21.73 1.15
CA GLU A 244 10.14 21.24 -0.18
C GLU A 244 9.14 21.78 -1.21
N THR A 245 9.67 22.41 -2.28
CA THR A 245 8.84 22.91 -3.38
C THR A 245 8.45 21.81 -4.36
N ALA A 246 7.47 22.07 -5.23
CA ALA A 246 7.05 21.14 -6.27
C ALA A 246 8.20 20.77 -7.23
N ASP A 247 9.02 21.75 -7.63
CA ASP A 247 10.17 21.51 -8.52
C ASP A 247 11.24 20.66 -7.84
N GLN A 248 11.53 20.90 -6.56
CA GLN A 248 12.49 20.12 -5.79
C GLN A 248 12.04 18.66 -5.66
N PHE A 249 10.76 18.45 -5.35
CA PHE A 249 10.19 17.09 -5.28
C PHE A 249 10.18 16.41 -6.65
N ALA A 250 9.80 17.11 -7.72
CA ALA A 250 9.85 16.57 -9.08
C ALA A 250 11.28 16.18 -9.49
N GLY A 251 12.28 17.01 -9.17
CA GLY A 251 13.69 16.68 -9.37
C GLY A 251 14.14 15.44 -8.59
N ARG A 252 13.58 15.24 -7.37
CA ARG A 252 13.83 14.00 -6.60
C ARG A 252 13.15 12.79 -7.23
N CYS A 253 11.92 12.92 -7.73
CA CYS A 253 11.25 11.87 -8.51
C CYS A 253 12.05 11.46 -9.74
N ALA A 254 12.65 12.42 -10.46
CA ALA A 254 13.52 12.12 -11.61
C ALA A 254 14.75 11.30 -11.20
N ARG A 255 15.38 11.60 -10.06
CA ARG A 255 16.48 10.78 -9.52
C ARG A 255 16.03 9.37 -9.15
N LEU A 256 14.89 9.23 -8.46
CA LEU A 256 14.30 7.93 -8.10
C LEU A 256 13.99 7.11 -9.34
N ALA A 257 13.44 7.74 -10.38
CA ALA A 257 13.20 7.09 -11.68
C ALA A 257 14.50 6.61 -12.32
N GLY A 258 15.57 7.42 -12.26
CA GLY A 258 16.90 7.04 -12.72
C GLY A 258 17.50 5.84 -11.98
N TRP A 259 17.03 5.54 -10.78
CA TRP A 259 17.39 4.32 -10.02
C TRP A 259 16.49 3.12 -10.32
N GLY A 260 15.51 3.27 -11.20
CA GLY A 260 14.62 2.18 -11.63
C GLY A 260 13.28 2.12 -10.88
N LEU A 261 12.93 3.15 -10.11
CA LEU A 261 11.63 3.24 -9.47
C LEU A 261 10.60 3.89 -10.40
N SER A 262 9.37 3.41 -10.36
CA SER A 262 8.30 3.86 -11.27
C SER A 262 7.18 4.62 -10.55
N HIS A 263 7.13 4.59 -9.20
CA HIS A 263 6.02 5.15 -8.46
C HIS A 263 6.47 5.66 -7.07
N ALA A 264 6.27 6.93 -6.77
CA ALA A 264 6.51 7.54 -5.47
C ALA A 264 5.23 7.53 -4.63
N VAL A 265 5.25 6.87 -3.47
CA VAL A 265 4.19 6.90 -2.47
C VAL A 265 4.60 7.87 -1.37
N VAL A 266 3.91 8.99 -1.25
CA VAL A 266 4.35 10.14 -0.47
C VAL A 266 3.64 10.23 0.86
N ILE A 267 4.41 10.39 1.94
CA ILE A 267 3.92 10.69 3.29
C ILE A 267 4.34 12.10 3.71
N THR A 268 3.65 12.64 4.70
CA THR A 268 4.02 13.93 5.35
C THR A 268 4.22 13.72 6.84
N PRO A 269 5.00 14.57 7.52
CA PRO A 269 4.93 14.64 8.98
C PRO A 269 3.57 15.22 9.40
N GLY A 270 2.82 14.48 10.24
CA GLY A 270 1.46 14.85 10.65
C GLY A 270 0.42 14.70 9.53
N PRO A 271 -0.81 15.17 9.76
CA PRO A 271 -1.89 15.06 8.79
C PRO A 271 -1.64 15.88 7.51
N TRP A 272 -2.22 15.46 6.40
CA TRP A 272 -2.17 16.18 5.14
C TRP A 272 -2.83 17.56 5.26
N THR A 273 -2.12 18.60 4.90
CA THR A 273 -2.65 19.97 4.79
C THR A 273 -2.94 20.34 3.34
N ALA A 274 -3.83 21.30 3.11
CA ALA A 274 -4.12 21.79 1.75
C ALA A 274 -2.85 22.30 1.03
N ARG A 275 -1.93 22.98 1.75
CA ARG A 275 -0.65 23.44 1.21
C ARG A 275 0.22 22.28 0.71
N ARG A 276 0.42 21.25 1.54
CA ARG A 276 1.26 20.09 1.19
C ARG A 276 0.66 19.29 0.03
N LEU A 277 -0.67 19.14 0.04
CA LEU A 277 -1.37 18.48 -1.07
C LEU A 277 -1.21 19.28 -2.37
N ALA A 278 -1.36 20.58 -2.34
CA ALA A 278 -1.12 21.45 -3.50
C ALA A 278 0.30 21.35 -4.03
N THR A 279 1.31 21.29 -3.15
CA THR A 279 2.71 21.06 -3.53
C THR A 279 2.85 19.70 -4.23
N LEU A 280 2.28 18.63 -3.66
CA LEU A 280 2.38 17.30 -4.23
C LEU A 280 1.68 17.17 -5.59
N THR A 281 0.48 17.72 -5.73
CA THR A 281 -0.26 17.68 -7.01
C THR A 281 0.41 18.52 -8.10
N SER A 282 1.04 19.65 -7.73
CA SER A 282 1.86 20.44 -8.65
C SER A 282 3.09 19.65 -9.11
N ALA A 283 3.77 18.98 -8.19
CA ALA A 283 4.91 18.13 -8.52
C ALA A 283 4.51 16.94 -9.39
N ALA A 284 3.36 16.32 -9.14
CA ALA A 284 2.86 15.21 -9.96
C ALA A 284 2.66 15.61 -11.42
N ARG A 285 2.16 16.82 -11.68
CA ARG A 285 2.04 17.38 -13.04
C ARG A 285 3.40 17.55 -13.69
N LEU A 286 4.37 18.17 -12.99
CA LEU A 286 5.75 18.32 -13.50
C LEU A 286 6.40 16.98 -13.84
N VAL A 287 6.13 15.95 -13.03
CA VAL A 287 6.65 14.59 -13.25
C VAL A 287 5.95 13.89 -14.42
N ALA A 288 4.68 14.21 -14.70
CA ALA A 288 3.95 13.64 -15.84
C ALA A 288 4.36 14.27 -17.18
N ASP A 289 4.77 15.53 -17.16
CA ASP A 289 5.18 16.30 -18.36
C ASP A 289 6.66 16.05 -18.75
N ALA A 290 7.45 15.37 -17.89
CA ALA A 290 8.87 15.07 -18.10
C ALA A 290 9.09 13.66 -18.68
#